data_f7a12a6468a47f6176b4adf051eecdb4
#
_entry.id   f7a12a6468a47f6176b4adf051eecdb4
#
_cell.length_a   1.000
_cell.length_b   1.000
_cell.length_c   1.000
_cell.angle_alpha   90.00
_cell.angle_beta   90.00
_cell.angle_gamma   90.00
#
_symmetry.space_group_name_H-M   'P 1'
#
loop_
_entity.id
_entity.type
_entity.pdbx_description
1 polymer ?
#
loop_
_entity_poly.entity_id
_entity_poly.type
_entity_poly.pdbx_seq_one_letter_code
_entity_poly.pdbx_strand_id
1 'polypeptide(L)'
;LELARPYVDDGRVASLRCSTRPDYIDKEIIDLLLRYRMTTVELGVQSTSAEVLRRCERGHTAEQSLAALRMIRESGMHAVGQMMTGLPGSTRESDLRTGCDIIGAGADGARIYPTMTFAGTALEGMLRRGEYMPPSTAETVERVADLCELFDKAGVPVIRIGLCYGEGLTGEDGIVAGDYECAVGEMAQSEVFLRRLRALLAEEPDAVSNDISADDTGSAHSPGSTGIRTLTVCCPRGRTSQVIGHRRANAETLRREYGIGRLRVREDDSLCGYELRRC
;
A
#
# COMPACT_ATOMS: atom_id res chain seq x y z
N LEU A 1 -26.28 6.36 12.99
CA LEU A 1 -26.32 7.42 11.96
C LEU A 1 -27.08 8.65 12.43
N GLU A 2 -28.19 8.51 13.14
CA GLU A 2 -29.00 9.65 13.67
C GLU A 2 -28.16 10.61 14.52
N LEU A 3 -27.29 10.10 15.39
CA LEU A 3 -26.41 10.91 16.23
C LEU A 3 -25.35 11.69 15.44
N ALA A 4 -24.95 11.20 14.27
CA ALA A 4 -23.93 11.84 13.43
C ALA A 4 -24.51 12.92 12.51
N ARG A 5 -25.76 12.77 12.09
CA ARG A 5 -26.41 13.65 11.12
C ARG A 5 -26.37 15.14 11.48
N PRO A 6 -26.71 15.57 12.72
CA PRO A 6 -26.69 16.99 13.10
C PRO A 6 -25.32 17.65 12.88
N TYR A 7 -24.23 16.90 13.07
CA TYR A 7 -22.86 17.41 12.88
C TYR A 7 -22.49 17.64 11.40
N VAL A 8 -23.14 16.91 10.50
CA VAL A 8 -22.99 17.14 9.05
C VAL A 8 -23.88 18.28 8.61
N ASP A 9 -25.12 18.33 9.14
CA ASP A 9 -26.11 19.34 8.77
C ASP A 9 -25.67 20.77 9.17
N ASP A 10 -24.97 20.90 10.30
CA ASP A 10 -24.43 22.20 10.79
C ASP A 10 -22.99 22.50 10.33
N GLY A 11 -22.39 21.62 9.49
CA GLY A 11 -21.07 21.82 8.88
C GLY A 11 -19.87 21.55 9.80
N ARG A 12 -20.07 21.05 11.03
CA ARG A 12 -18.96 20.65 11.92
C ARG A 12 -18.20 19.42 11.43
N VAL A 13 -18.86 18.57 10.66
CA VAL A 13 -18.28 17.38 10.01
C VAL A 13 -18.54 17.48 8.52
N ALA A 14 -17.47 17.41 7.73
CA ALA A 14 -17.57 17.57 6.28
C ALA A 14 -18.23 16.36 5.58
N SER A 15 -18.02 15.14 6.12
CA SER A 15 -18.51 13.91 5.49
C SER A 15 -18.60 12.76 6.47
N LEU A 16 -19.44 11.76 6.16
CA LEU A 16 -19.53 10.50 6.89
C LEU A 16 -18.97 9.36 6.06
N ARG A 17 -18.28 8.45 6.73
CA ARG A 17 -17.84 7.20 6.15
C ARG A 17 -18.16 6.03 7.06
N CYS A 18 -18.40 4.87 6.48
CA CYS A 18 -18.53 3.62 7.21
C CYS A 18 -17.79 2.50 6.51
N SER A 19 -17.49 1.44 7.24
CA SER A 19 -16.98 0.18 6.71
C SER A 19 -17.99 -0.92 7.00
N THR A 20 -18.23 -1.79 6.02
CA THR A 20 -19.19 -2.88 6.17
C THR A 20 -18.77 -4.09 5.32
N ARG A 21 -19.54 -5.17 5.45
CA ARG A 21 -19.38 -6.37 4.62
C ARG A 21 -20.14 -6.21 3.31
N PRO A 22 -19.66 -6.82 2.21
CA PRO A 22 -20.32 -6.73 0.91
C PRO A 22 -21.74 -7.30 0.88
N ASP A 23 -21.98 -8.39 1.61
CA ASP A 23 -23.26 -9.11 1.67
C ASP A 23 -24.37 -8.37 2.44
N TYR A 24 -24.04 -7.22 3.06
CA TYR A 24 -25.03 -6.33 3.70
C TYR A 24 -25.42 -5.14 2.81
N ILE A 25 -24.89 -5.04 1.61
CA ILE A 25 -25.23 -3.95 0.70
C ILE A 25 -26.36 -4.38 -0.23
N ASP A 26 -27.48 -3.73 -0.08
CA ASP A 26 -28.65 -3.80 -0.95
C ASP A 26 -29.22 -2.39 -1.17
N LYS A 27 -30.29 -2.32 -1.93
CA LYS A 27 -30.94 -1.04 -2.25
C LYS A 27 -31.46 -0.32 -0.99
N GLU A 28 -32.00 -1.04 -0.02
CA GLU A 28 -32.57 -0.46 1.20
C GLU A 28 -31.46 0.17 2.06
N ILE A 29 -30.31 -0.51 2.16
CA ILE A 29 -29.12 0.01 2.84
C ILE A 29 -28.53 1.21 2.12
N ILE A 30 -28.44 1.17 0.78
CA ILE A 30 -28.00 2.33 -0.01
C ILE A 30 -28.91 3.54 0.25
N ASP A 31 -30.23 3.37 0.19
CA ASP A 31 -31.21 4.44 0.43
C ASP A 31 -31.09 4.98 1.87
N LEU A 32 -30.85 4.09 2.84
CA LEU A 32 -30.61 4.48 4.24
C LEU A 32 -29.33 5.33 4.37
N LEU A 33 -28.22 4.88 3.77
CA LEU A 33 -26.94 5.59 3.84
C LEU A 33 -27.03 6.98 3.21
N LEU A 34 -27.69 7.10 2.06
CA LEU A 34 -27.91 8.38 1.37
C LEU A 34 -28.78 9.33 2.22
N ARG A 35 -29.83 8.82 2.88
CA ARG A 35 -30.69 9.61 3.80
C ARG A 35 -29.89 10.25 4.92
N TYR A 36 -28.84 9.57 5.40
CA TYR A 36 -27.94 10.09 6.45
C TYR A 36 -26.68 10.78 5.90
N ARG A 37 -26.68 11.15 4.61
CA ARG A 37 -25.57 11.85 3.94
C ARG A 37 -24.23 11.13 4.05
N MET A 38 -24.26 9.80 3.99
CA MET A 38 -23.04 9.01 3.84
C MET A 38 -22.37 9.36 2.51
N THR A 39 -21.07 9.61 2.54
CA THR A 39 -20.31 9.99 1.36
C THR A 39 -19.36 8.88 0.90
N THR A 40 -18.93 8.03 1.82
CA THR A 40 -17.95 6.99 1.52
C THR A 40 -18.30 5.68 2.23
N VAL A 41 -18.32 4.59 1.48
CA VAL A 41 -18.50 3.25 2.02
C VAL A 41 -17.28 2.40 1.67
N GLU A 42 -16.68 1.83 2.71
CA GLU A 42 -15.58 0.88 2.59
C GLU A 42 -16.10 -0.55 2.70
N LEU A 43 -15.79 -1.38 1.74
CA LEU A 43 -16.21 -2.78 1.72
C LEU A 43 -15.06 -3.72 2.01
N GLY A 44 -15.25 -4.60 2.98
CA GLY A 44 -14.33 -5.68 3.31
C GLY A 44 -14.35 -6.81 2.28
N VAL A 45 -13.90 -6.56 1.06
CA VAL A 45 -13.79 -7.54 -0.04
C VAL A 45 -12.87 -8.70 0.38
N GLN A 46 -11.74 -8.37 0.98
CA GLN A 46 -10.65 -9.24 1.40
C GLN A 46 -9.96 -9.95 0.24
N SER A 47 -10.67 -10.75 -0.54
CA SER A 47 -10.20 -11.45 -1.74
C SER A 47 -11.37 -11.66 -2.72
N THR A 48 -11.05 -11.84 -4.00
CA THR A 48 -12.01 -12.32 -5.02
C THR A 48 -11.75 -13.78 -5.41
N SER A 49 -10.80 -14.44 -4.76
CA SER A 49 -10.60 -15.89 -4.92
C SER A 49 -11.63 -16.66 -4.10
N ALA A 50 -12.46 -17.47 -4.77
CA ALA A 50 -13.46 -18.32 -4.11
C ALA A 50 -12.82 -19.28 -3.08
N GLU A 51 -11.64 -19.81 -3.39
CA GLU A 51 -10.91 -20.70 -2.48
C GLU A 51 -10.44 -19.95 -1.22
N VAL A 52 -9.91 -18.74 -1.36
CA VAL A 52 -9.48 -17.91 -0.24
C VAL A 52 -10.67 -17.53 0.63
N LEU A 53 -11.77 -17.07 0.03
CA LEU A 53 -12.99 -16.70 0.76
C LEU A 53 -13.57 -17.90 1.53
N ARG A 54 -13.57 -19.08 0.92
CA ARG A 54 -14.02 -20.33 1.54
C ARG A 54 -13.13 -20.72 2.73
N ARG A 55 -11.80 -20.70 2.57
CA ARG A 55 -10.85 -21.01 3.66
C ARG A 55 -10.93 -20.05 4.83
N CYS A 56 -11.25 -18.79 4.54
CA CYS A 56 -11.39 -17.73 5.54
C CYS A 56 -12.83 -17.64 6.09
N GLU A 57 -13.74 -18.53 5.68
CA GLU A 57 -15.15 -18.56 6.13
C GLU A 57 -15.83 -17.20 6.05
N ARG A 58 -15.55 -16.44 4.92
CA ARG A 58 -16.02 -15.04 4.79
C ARG A 58 -17.55 -14.94 4.65
N GLY A 59 -18.23 -15.97 4.12
CA GLY A 59 -19.69 -16.04 3.98
C GLY A 59 -20.26 -15.17 2.86
N HIS A 60 -19.42 -14.54 2.04
CA HIS A 60 -19.80 -13.81 0.83
C HIS A 60 -18.97 -14.28 -0.37
N THR A 61 -19.44 -13.99 -1.58
CA THR A 61 -18.73 -14.32 -2.82
C THR A 61 -18.04 -13.12 -3.44
N ALA A 62 -17.17 -13.38 -4.41
CA ALA A 62 -16.54 -12.34 -5.21
C ALA A 62 -17.58 -11.49 -5.95
N GLU A 63 -18.58 -12.14 -6.56
CA GLU A 63 -19.65 -11.51 -7.32
C GLU A 63 -20.45 -10.54 -6.44
N GLN A 64 -20.80 -10.96 -5.21
CA GLN A 64 -21.47 -10.09 -4.24
C GLN A 64 -20.62 -8.87 -3.89
N SER A 65 -19.31 -9.07 -3.66
CA SER A 65 -18.40 -7.98 -3.34
C SER A 65 -18.29 -6.96 -4.47
N LEU A 66 -18.15 -7.42 -5.70
CA LEU A 66 -18.02 -6.56 -6.87
C LEU A 66 -19.35 -5.87 -7.24
N ALA A 67 -20.48 -6.56 -7.07
CA ALA A 67 -21.80 -5.96 -7.25
C ALA A 67 -22.04 -4.86 -6.21
N ALA A 68 -21.69 -5.08 -4.94
CA ALA A 68 -21.83 -4.09 -3.88
C ALA A 68 -20.96 -2.83 -4.13
N LEU A 69 -19.70 -2.99 -4.60
CA LEU A 69 -18.85 -1.86 -5.01
C LEU A 69 -19.52 -1.02 -6.10
N ARG A 70 -20.07 -1.67 -7.14
CA ARG A 70 -20.78 -0.97 -8.24
C ARG A 70 -22.02 -0.24 -7.72
N MET A 71 -22.85 -0.89 -6.89
CA MET A 71 -24.05 -0.27 -6.32
C MET A 71 -23.73 1.00 -5.53
N ILE A 72 -22.69 0.97 -4.70
CA ILE A 72 -22.23 2.16 -3.96
C ILE A 72 -21.82 3.25 -4.94
N ARG A 73 -21.01 2.91 -5.93
CA ARG A 73 -20.53 3.85 -6.94
C ARG A 73 -21.67 4.48 -7.75
N GLU A 74 -22.61 3.66 -8.22
CA GLU A 74 -23.79 4.08 -8.97
C GLU A 74 -24.72 4.97 -8.16
N SER A 75 -24.74 4.84 -6.85
CA SER A 75 -25.50 5.71 -5.95
C SER A 75 -24.90 7.10 -5.75
N GLY A 76 -23.70 7.36 -6.27
CA GLY A 76 -22.97 8.62 -6.13
C GLY A 76 -22.12 8.72 -4.87
N MET A 77 -22.06 7.68 -4.04
CA MET A 77 -21.10 7.58 -2.92
C MET A 77 -19.73 7.08 -3.42
N HIS A 78 -18.67 7.42 -2.70
CA HIS A 78 -17.34 6.87 -2.94
C HIS A 78 -17.26 5.43 -2.43
N ALA A 79 -16.84 4.52 -3.32
CA ALA A 79 -16.62 3.12 -3.01
C ALA A 79 -15.13 2.86 -2.72
N VAL A 80 -14.82 2.30 -1.55
CA VAL A 80 -13.45 1.90 -1.19
C VAL A 80 -13.40 0.39 -1.04
N GLY A 81 -12.53 -0.26 -1.82
CA GLY A 81 -12.28 -1.70 -1.72
C GLY A 81 -11.18 -2.00 -0.72
N GLN A 82 -11.50 -2.67 0.37
CA GLN A 82 -10.51 -3.18 1.31
C GLN A 82 -10.17 -4.63 0.95
N MET A 83 -8.90 -4.91 0.71
CA MET A 83 -8.38 -6.24 0.44
C MET A 83 -7.30 -6.66 1.43
N MET A 84 -7.03 -7.96 1.49
CA MET A 84 -5.95 -8.52 2.29
C MET A 84 -5.00 -9.32 1.42
N THR A 85 -3.71 -9.31 1.77
CA THR A 85 -2.69 -10.15 1.17
C THR A 85 -2.26 -11.24 2.15
N GLY A 86 -1.84 -12.40 1.66
CA GLY A 86 -1.32 -13.47 2.51
C GLY A 86 -2.38 -14.22 3.30
N LEU A 87 -3.66 -14.18 2.91
CA LEU A 87 -4.73 -14.99 3.49
C LEU A 87 -4.50 -16.50 3.23
N PRO A 88 -5.07 -17.41 4.04
CA PRO A 88 -5.00 -18.84 3.79
C PRO A 88 -5.41 -19.21 2.36
N GLY A 89 -4.49 -19.82 1.63
CA GLY A 89 -4.68 -20.21 0.23
C GLY A 89 -4.46 -19.08 -0.78
N SER A 90 -4.13 -17.85 -0.37
CA SER A 90 -3.81 -16.80 -1.32
C SER A 90 -2.43 -16.97 -1.94
N THR A 91 -2.32 -16.57 -3.18
CA THR A 91 -1.06 -16.46 -3.92
C THR A 91 -0.87 -15.01 -4.38
N ARG A 92 0.34 -14.67 -4.84
CA ARG A 92 0.63 -13.35 -5.42
C ARG A 92 -0.34 -13.02 -6.56
N GLU A 93 -0.64 -14.03 -7.41
CA GLU A 93 -1.55 -13.90 -8.55
C GLU A 93 -3.00 -13.67 -8.11
N SER A 94 -3.46 -14.37 -7.06
CA SER A 94 -4.81 -14.17 -6.52
C SER A 94 -4.97 -12.81 -5.85
N ASP A 95 -3.92 -12.30 -5.20
CA ASP A 95 -3.89 -10.97 -4.60
C ASP A 95 -3.97 -9.89 -5.70
N LEU A 96 -3.15 -10.02 -6.77
CA LEU A 96 -3.19 -9.12 -7.93
C LEU A 96 -4.55 -9.16 -8.64
N ARG A 97 -5.12 -10.35 -8.84
CA ARG A 97 -6.47 -10.49 -9.42
C ARG A 97 -7.50 -9.74 -8.58
N THR A 98 -7.46 -9.87 -7.26
CA THR A 98 -8.35 -9.13 -6.36
C THR A 98 -8.21 -7.62 -6.57
N GLY A 99 -6.99 -7.10 -6.70
CA GLY A 99 -6.74 -5.69 -7.04
C GLY A 99 -7.35 -5.29 -8.38
N CYS A 100 -7.16 -6.11 -9.44
CA CYS A 100 -7.76 -5.88 -10.75
C CYS A 100 -9.30 -5.86 -10.69
N ASP A 101 -9.90 -6.79 -9.96
CA ASP A 101 -11.35 -6.90 -9.82
C ASP A 101 -11.94 -5.69 -9.08
N ILE A 102 -11.28 -5.20 -8.02
CA ILE A 102 -11.66 -3.97 -7.29
C ILE A 102 -11.60 -2.75 -8.23
N ILE A 103 -10.54 -2.61 -9.01
CA ILE A 103 -10.39 -1.55 -10.03
C ILE A 103 -11.51 -1.69 -11.08
N GLY A 104 -11.73 -2.89 -11.61
CA GLY A 104 -12.76 -3.17 -12.61
C GLY A 104 -14.20 -2.94 -12.11
N ALA A 105 -14.42 -3.01 -10.79
CA ALA A 105 -15.70 -2.65 -10.18
C ALA A 105 -15.89 -1.14 -10.01
N GLY A 106 -14.88 -0.33 -10.34
CA GLY A 106 -14.94 1.13 -10.31
C GLY A 106 -14.72 1.74 -8.93
N ALA A 107 -13.93 1.07 -8.06
CA ALA A 107 -13.60 1.62 -6.75
C ALA A 107 -12.84 2.95 -6.86
N ASP A 108 -13.18 3.91 -6.00
CA ASP A 108 -12.55 5.24 -5.92
C ASP A 108 -11.27 5.23 -5.07
N GLY A 109 -11.02 4.15 -4.36
CA GLY A 109 -9.84 3.96 -3.53
C GLY A 109 -9.72 2.53 -3.04
N ALA A 110 -8.54 2.19 -2.54
CA ALA A 110 -8.25 0.88 -2.00
C ALA A 110 -7.56 0.95 -0.64
N ARG A 111 -7.73 -0.09 0.16
CA ARG A 111 -6.92 -0.38 1.35
C ARG A 111 -6.35 -1.76 1.25
N ILE A 112 -5.08 -1.91 1.61
CA ILE A 112 -4.36 -3.17 1.55
C ILE A 112 -3.91 -3.54 2.96
N TYR A 113 -4.39 -4.68 3.46
CA TYR A 113 -4.00 -5.19 4.76
C TYR A 113 -3.26 -6.51 4.62
N PRO A 114 -1.94 -6.54 4.84
CA PRO A 114 -1.22 -7.78 5.06
C PRO A 114 -1.83 -8.55 6.22
N THR A 115 -1.98 -9.87 6.06
CA THR A 115 -2.60 -10.73 7.06
C THR A 115 -1.69 -10.91 8.25
N MET A 116 -2.22 -10.65 9.44
CA MET A 116 -1.59 -10.93 10.72
C MET A 116 -2.39 -11.97 11.48
N THR A 117 -1.72 -12.89 12.15
CA THR A 117 -2.35 -13.91 12.98
C THR A 117 -2.41 -13.42 14.42
N PHE A 118 -3.62 -13.24 14.93
CA PHE A 118 -3.85 -12.85 16.33
C PHE A 118 -4.10 -14.08 17.21
N ALA A 119 -3.74 -13.98 18.47
CA ALA A 119 -4.05 -14.98 19.48
C ALA A 119 -5.57 -15.22 19.59
N GLY A 120 -5.96 -16.45 19.90
CA GLY A 120 -7.37 -16.83 20.10
C GLY A 120 -8.20 -16.90 18.80
N THR A 121 -7.60 -16.73 17.62
CA THR A 121 -8.34 -16.74 16.35
C THR A 121 -8.31 -18.12 15.67
N ALA A 122 -9.28 -18.35 14.77
CA ALA A 122 -9.28 -19.54 13.91
C ALA A 122 -7.99 -19.65 13.08
N LEU A 123 -7.44 -18.50 12.67
CA LEU A 123 -6.20 -18.44 11.90
C LEU A 123 -4.99 -18.93 12.70
N GLU A 124 -4.93 -18.61 14.00
CA GLU A 124 -3.92 -19.20 14.89
C GLU A 124 -4.09 -20.72 14.99
N GLY A 125 -5.32 -21.20 15.05
CA GLY A 125 -5.60 -22.64 15.01
C GLY A 125 -5.06 -23.30 13.73
N MET A 126 -5.25 -22.68 12.58
CA MET A 126 -4.70 -23.17 11.29
C MET A 126 -3.17 -23.13 11.31
N LEU A 127 -2.55 -22.08 11.83
CA LEU A 127 -1.10 -21.99 11.97
C LEU A 127 -0.53 -23.14 12.85
N ARG A 128 -1.15 -23.39 14.01
CA ARG A 128 -0.71 -24.46 14.93
C ARG A 128 -0.84 -25.86 14.33
N ARG A 129 -1.82 -26.06 13.43
CA ARG A 129 -2.00 -27.34 12.71
C ARG A 129 -1.14 -27.45 11.43
N GLY A 130 -0.38 -26.40 11.08
CA GLY A 130 0.43 -26.39 9.85
C GLY A 130 -0.40 -26.22 8.56
N GLU A 131 -1.66 -25.82 8.67
CA GLU A 131 -2.58 -25.59 7.55
C GLU A 131 -2.42 -24.18 6.93
N TYR A 132 -1.74 -23.31 7.64
CA TYR A 132 -1.42 -21.94 7.23
C TYR A 132 -0.02 -21.56 7.68
N MET A 133 0.70 -20.86 6.79
CA MET A 133 1.97 -20.21 7.07
C MET A 133 1.88 -18.77 6.60
N PRO A 134 2.07 -17.75 7.45
CA PRO A 134 2.10 -16.37 7.01
C PRO A 134 3.29 -16.13 6.08
N PRO A 135 3.15 -15.27 5.06
CA PRO A 135 4.27 -14.86 4.22
C PRO A 135 5.30 -14.11 5.07
N SER A 136 6.57 -14.21 4.68
CA SER A 136 7.65 -13.41 5.27
C SER A 136 7.43 -11.91 5.01
N THR A 137 8.13 -11.05 5.78
CA THR A 137 8.11 -9.60 5.55
C THR A 137 8.52 -9.25 4.11
N ALA A 138 9.56 -9.91 3.58
CA ALA A 138 10.02 -9.68 2.21
C ALA A 138 8.94 -10.01 1.18
N GLU A 139 8.30 -11.18 1.28
CA GLU A 139 7.19 -11.56 0.39
C GLU A 139 5.99 -10.62 0.52
N THR A 140 5.69 -10.17 1.74
CA THR A 140 4.62 -9.21 2.01
C THR A 140 4.91 -7.88 1.33
N VAL A 141 6.12 -7.34 1.46
CA VAL A 141 6.57 -6.11 0.82
C VAL A 141 6.45 -6.22 -0.71
N GLU A 142 6.91 -7.32 -1.31
CA GLU A 142 6.81 -7.56 -2.74
C GLU A 142 5.35 -7.60 -3.24
N ARG A 143 4.49 -8.37 -2.57
CA ARG A 143 3.05 -8.47 -2.92
C ARG A 143 2.35 -7.13 -2.82
N VAL A 144 2.63 -6.37 -1.76
CA VAL A 144 2.02 -5.05 -1.55
C VAL A 144 2.58 -4.02 -2.54
N ALA A 145 3.87 -4.06 -2.86
CA ALA A 145 4.47 -3.20 -3.87
C ALA A 145 3.83 -3.40 -5.25
N ASP A 146 3.58 -4.66 -5.65
CA ASP A 146 2.87 -4.96 -6.90
C ASP A 146 1.47 -4.36 -6.94
N LEU A 147 0.74 -4.44 -5.82
CA LEU A 147 -0.59 -3.85 -5.71
C LEU A 147 -0.52 -2.32 -5.75
N CYS A 148 0.48 -1.70 -5.11
CA CYS A 148 0.71 -0.26 -5.21
C CYS A 148 0.92 0.18 -6.66
N GLU A 149 1.75 -0.54 -7.43
CA GLU A 149 1.96 -0.26 -8.84
C GLU A 149 0.71 -0.48 -9.69
N LEU A 150 -0.07 -1.53 -9.39
CA LEU A 150 -1.32 -1.84 -10.07
C LEU A 150 -2.36 -0.73 -9.88
N PHE A 151 -2.60 -0.31 -8.64
CA PHE A 151 -3.55 0.74 -8.31
C PHE A 151 -3.11 2.11 -8.82
N ASP A 152 -1.81 2.44 -8.74
CA ASP A 152 -1.23 3.68 -9.27
C ASP A 152 -1.46 3.80 -10.78
N LYS A 153 -1.16 2.73 -11.55
CA LYS A 153 -1.44 2.66 -12.99
C LYS A 153 -2.90 2.88 -13.34
N ALA A 154 -3.81 2.46 -12.48
CA ALA A 154 -5.24 2.62 -12.67
C ALA A 154 -5.78 3.97 -12.17
N GLY A 155 -4.94 4.81 -11.57
CA GLY A 155 -5.34 6.08 -10.97
C GLY A 155 -6.22 5.91 -9.72
N VAL A 156 -6.19 4.74 -9.08
CA VAL A 156 -6.95 4.44 -7.85
C VAL A 156 -6.02 4.61 -6.64
N PRO A 157 -6.26 5.57 -5.76
CA PRO A 157 -5.38 5.81 -4.62
C PRO A 157 -5.44 4.66 -3.60
N VAL A 158 -4.29 4.19 -3.17
CA VAL A 158 -4.16 3.31 -2.00
C VAL A 158 -4.15 4.19 -0.74
N ILE A 159 -5.30 4.25 -0.06
CA ILE A 159 -5.54 5.16 1.07
C ILE A 159 -4.74 4.72 2.30
N ARG A 160 -4.53 3.41 2.44
CA ARG A 160 -3.83 2.84 3.58
C ARG A 160 -3.24 1.46 3.27
N ILE A 161 -2.07 1.21 3.84
CA ILE A 161 -1.41 -0.10 3.85
C ILE A 161 -1.10 -0.46 5.30
N GLY A 162 -1.47 -1.69 5.69
CA GLY A 162 -1.21 -2.25 7.02
C GLY A 162 -2.05 -1.65 8.15
N LEU A 163 -1.88 -2.22 9.33
CA LEU A 163 -2.56 -1.82 10.56
C LEU A 163 -1.93 -0.54 11.14
N CYS A 164 -2.72 0.26 11.83
CA CYS A 164 -2.18 1.30 12.70
C CYS A 164 -1.50 0.66 13.90
N TYR A 165 -0.46 1.31 14.40
CA TYR A 165 0.02 1.03 15.75
C TYR A 165 -1.13 1.24 16.75
N GLY A 166 -1.34 0.25 17.62
CA GLY A 166 -2.38 0.30 18.66
C GLY A 166 -2.02 -0.61 19.83
N GLU A 167 -2.49 -0.27 21.01
CA GLU A 167 -2.18 -0.97 22.27
C GLU A 167 -2.62 -2.45 22.28
N GLY A 168 -3.51 -2.89 21.39
CA GLY A 168 -3.96 -4.29 21.31
C GLY A 168 -3.15 -5.17 20.35
N LEU A 169 -2.10 -4.64 19.70
CA LEU A 169 -1.30 -5.42 18.75
C LEU A 169 -0.15 -6.19 19.39
N THR A 170 0.25 -5.77 20.59
CA THR A 170 1.34 -6.39 21.38
C THR A 170 0.81 -6.81 22.75
N GLY A 171 1.05 -8.05 23.17
CA GLY A 171 0.54 -8.59 24.43
C GLY A 171 0.06 -10.03 24.27
N GLU A 172 -0.55 -10.58 25.31
CA GLU A 172 -1.00 -11.99 25.33
C GLU A 172 -2.07 -12.28 24.25
N ASP A 173 -2.94 -11.31 23.97
CA ASP A 173 -3.96 -11.36 22.91
C ASP A 173 -3.52 -10.74 21.60
N GLY A 174 -2.23 -10.44 21.46
CA GLY A 174 -1.65 -9.73 20.33
C GLY A 174 -1.36 -10.63 19.12
N ILE A 175 -0.47 -10.14 18.26
CA ILE A 175 -0.02 -10.83 17.05
C ILE A 175 0.92 -11.98 17.47
N VAL A 176 0.58 -13.20 17.04
CA VAL A 176 1.37 -14.43 17.33
C VAL A 176 2.17 -14.89 16.11
N ALA A 177 1.80 -14.48 14.91
CA ALA A 177 2.54 -14.78 13.69
C ALA A 177 2.18 -13.80 12.55
N GLY A 178 3.05 -13.78 11.54
CA GLY A 178 3.12 -12.72 10.57
C GLY A 178 4.10 -11.67 11.08
N ASP A 179 5.13 -11.37 10.30
CA ASP A 179 6.14 -10.38 10.69
C ASP A 179 5.47 -9.00 10.77
N TYR A 180 4.98 -8.65 11.97
CA TYR A 180 4.38 -7.33 12.16
C TYR A 180 5.49 -6.28 12.11
N GLU A 181 5.55 -5.61 10.97
CA GLU A 181 6.34 -4.39 10.81
C GLU A 181 5.38 -3.22 10.59
N CYS A 182 5.33 -2.29 11.54
CA CYS A 182 4.45 -1.12 11.45
C CYS A 182 4.77 -0.26 10.21
N ALA A 183 5.99 -0.35 9.70
CA ALA A 183 6.46 0.34 8.51
C ALA A 183 6.24 -0.43 7.20
N VAL A 184 5.51 -1.56 7.20
CA VAL A 184 5.33 -2.40 6.00
C VAL A 184 4.81 -1.59 4.80
N GLY A 185 3.94 -0.62 5.03
CA GLY A 185 3.44 0.26 3.97
C GLY A 185 4.53 1.17 3.39
N GLU A 186 5.39 1.72 4.25
CA GLU A 186 6.54 2.52 3.82
C GLU A 186 7.57 1.66 3.08
N MET A 187 7.83 0.44 3.57
CA MET A 187 8.73 -0.51 2.92
C MET A 187 8.24 -0.90 1.52
N ALA A 188 6.95 -1.20 1.37
CA ALA A 188 6.36 -1.54 0.08
C ALA A 188 6.42 -0.36 -0.91
N GLN A 189 6.10 0.85 -0.46
CA GLN A 189 6.23 2.05 -1.29
C GLN A 189 7.69 2.34 -1.65
N SER A 190 8.62 2.09 -0.73
CA SER A 190 10.06 2.20 -1.00
C SER A 190 10.52 1.19 -2.05
N GLU A 191 10.00 -0.04 -2.03
CA GLU A 191 10.28 -1.06 -3.04
C GLU A 191 9.80 -0.61 -4.44
N VAL A 192 8.61 0.00 -4.55
CA VAL A 192 8.14 0.58 -5.81
C VAL A 192 9.13 1.61 -6.33
N PHE A 193 9.61 2.53 -5.48
CA PHE A 193 10.60 3.50 -5.89
C PHE A 193 11.96 2.88 -6.24
N LEU A 194 12.38 1.82 -5.56
CA LEU A 194 13.60 1.08 -5.93
C LEU A 194 13.50 0.49 -7.34
N ARG A 195 12.36 -0.10 -7.68
CA ARG A 195 12.09 -0.61 -9.03
C ARG A 195 12.14 0.51 -10.08
N ARG A 196 11.56 1.69 -9.77
CA ARG A 196 11.64 2.88 -10.66
C ARG A 196 13.07 3.39 -10.83
N LEU A 197 13.85 3.45 -9.74
CA LEU A 197 15.26 3.85 -9.79
C LEU A 197 16.09 2.88 -10.65
N ARG A 198 15.86 1.57 -10.52
CA ARG A 198 16.52 0.55 -11.36
C ARG A 198 16.13 0.70 -12.82
N ALA A 199 14.86 0.94 -13.12
CA ALA A 199 14.39 1.17 -14.49
C ALA A 199 15.05 2.42 -15.10
N LEU A 200 15.09 3.54 -14.38
CA LEU A 200 15.74 4.78 -14.80
C LEU A 200 17.22 4.58 -15.07
N LEU A 201 17.94 3.83 -14.24
CA LEU A 201 19.36 3.52 -14.45
C LEU A 201 19.61 2.58 -15.63
N ALA A 202 18.65 1.71 -15.95
CA ALA A 202 18.73 0.82 -17.11
C ALA A 202 18.48 1.56 -18.42
N GLU A 203 17.58 2.54 -18.42
CA GLU A 203 17.25 3.38 -19.59
C GLU A 203 18.31 4.46 -19.83
N GLU A 204 18.87 5.03 -18.75
CA GLU A 204 19.85 6.11 -18.79
C GLU A 204 21.11 5.76 -17.97
N PRO A 205 22.05 4.94 -18.48
CA PRO A 205 23.27 4.58 -17.75
C PRO A 205 24.13 5.79 -17.36
N ASP A 206 24.07 6.88 -18.15
CA ASP A 206 24.79 8.13 -17.93
C ASP A 206 24.10 9.08 -16.93
N ALA A 207 22.99 8.63 -16.31
CA ALA A 207 22.27 9.41 -15.30
C ALA A 207 23.10 9.74 -14.03
N VAL A 208 24.26 9.11 -13.90
CA VAL A 208 25.14 9.24 -12.73
C VAL A 208 26.25 10.23 -13.00
N SER A 209 26.31 11.34 -12.24
CA SER A 209 27.43 12.28 -12.29
C SER A 209 28.55 11.87 -11.34
N ASN A 210 29.77 12.23 -11.68
CA ASN A 210 30.92 12.13 -10.78
C ASN A 210 31.12 13.48 -10.11
N ASP A 211 30.59 13.64 -8.89
CA ASP A 211 30.81 14.85 -8.09
C ASP A 211 32.21 14.80 -7.47
N ILE A 212 33.07 15.72 -7.88
CA ILE A 212 34.31 16.02 -7.16
C ILE A 212 33.87 16.93 -6.01
N SER A 213 33.81 16.40 -4.78
CA SER A 213 33.44 17.23 -3.62
C SER A 213 34.47 18.34 -3.41
N ALA A 214 34.01 19.60 -3.52
CA ALA A 214 34.78 20.78 -3.20
C ALA A 214 34.76 21.11 -1.70
N ASP A 215 34.61 20.11 -0.85
CA ASP A 215 34.65 20.26 0.62
C ASP A 215 35.89 19.55 1.17
N ASP A 216 37.04 20.16 0.93
CA ASP A 216 38.14 20.05 1.86
C ASP A 216 39.08 21.30 1.70
N THR A 217 38.97 22.17 2.65
CA THR A 217 39.91 23.31 2.79
C THR A 217 41.31 22.76 3.06
N GLY A 218 42.14 22.76 2.04
CA GLY A 218 43.58 22.88 2.21
C GLY A 218 44.34 21.59 2.52
N SER A 219 44.49 20.70 1.55
CA SER A 219 45.69 19.86 1.46
C SER A 219 45.91 19.35 0.02
N ALA A 220 47.19 19.26 -0.36
CA ALA A 220 47.67 19.02 -1.70
C ALA A 220 47.00 17.89 -2.45
N HIS A 221 46.67 18.11 -3.73
CA HIS A 221 46.17 17.15 -4.71
C HIS A 221 47.02 15.90 -4.77
N SER A 222 46.46 14.79 -4.31
CA SER A 222 46.89 13.45 -4.69
C SER A 222 46.19 13.07 -6.00
N PRO A 223 46.89 12.64 -7.06
CA PRO A 223 46.26 12.13 -8.29
C PRO A 223 45.62 10.76 -8.02
N GLY A 224 44.30 10.71 -7.83
CA GLY A 224 43.58 9.47 -7.57
C GLY A 224 42.21 9.65 -6.90
N SER A 225 41.71 10.88 -6.70
CA SER A 225 40.37 11.13 -6.17
C SER A 225 39.33 10.74 -7.22
N THR A 226 38.87 9.50 -7.17
CA THR A 226 37.66 9.07 -7.90
C THR A 226 36.46 9.80 -7.28
N GLY A 227 35.86 10.72 -8.03
CA GLY A 227 34.67 11.46 -7.61
C GLY A 227 33.57 10.53 -7.13
N ILE A 228 32.74 10.97 -6.18
CA ILE A 228 31.60 10.21 -5.68
C ILE A 228 30.54 10.14 -6.77
N ARG A 229 30.21 8.93 -7.23
CA ARG A 229 29.12 8.72 -8.17
C ARG A 229 27.80 9.15 -7.52
N THR A 230 27.14 10.14 -8.08
CA THR A 230 25.92 10.76 -7.55
C THR A 230 24.78 10.59 -8.54
N LEU A 231 23.65 10.06 -8.05
CA LEU A 231 22.39 10.05 -8.77
C LEU A 231 21.49 11.13 -8.20
N THR A 232 20.98 12.04 -9.05
CA THR A 232 20.02 13.08 -8.65
C THR A 232 18.69 12.82 -9.35
N VAL A 233 17.62 12.67 -8.55
CA VAL A 233 16.26 12.40 -9.05
C VAL A 233 15.25 13.36 -8.43
N CYS A 234 14.21 13.67 -9.20
CA CYS A 234 13.02 14.35 -8.76
C CYS A 234 11.89 13.36 -8.48
N CYS A 235 11.14 13.54 -7.39
CA CYS A 235 10.00 12.72 -6.99
C CYS A 235 8.80 13.61 -6.60
N PRO A 236 7.59 13.04 -6.49
CA PRO A 236 6.43 13.76 -5.98
C PRO A 236 6.67 14.28 -4.55
N ARG A 237 6.01 15.39 -4.22
CA ARG A 237 6.10 16.00 -2.88
C ARG A 237 5.75 15.01 -1.77
N GLY A 238 6.55 14.99 -0.72
CA GLY A 238 6.38 14.13 0.45
C GLY A 238 6.84 12.68 0.24
N ARG A 239 7.51 12.36 -0.89
CA ARG A 239 7.97 11.01 -1.20
C ARG A 239 9.48 10.78 -1.01
N THR A 240 10.21 11.78 -0.57
CA THR A 240 11.68 11.71 -0.40
C THR A 240 12.12 10.52 0.46
N SER A 241 11.43 10.25 1.59
CA SER A 241 11.78 9.13 2.48
C SER A 241 11.63 7.78 1.79
N GLN A 242 10.56 7.59 1.01
CA GLN A 242 10.31 6.34 0.29
C GLN A 242 11.30 6.13 -0.87
N VAL A 243 11.72 7.20 -1.55
CA VAL A 243 12.77 7.12 -2.59
C VAL A 243 14.12 6.71 -1.98
N ILE A 244 14.50 7.29 -0.84
CA ILE A 244 15.73 6.91 -0.12
C ILE A 244 15.61 5.50 0.45
N GLY A 245 14.39 5.07 0.75
CA GLY A 245 14.03 3.77 1.30
C GLY A 245 14.00 3.74 2.82
N HIS A 246 13.13 2.90 3.35
CA HIS A 246 13.06 2.68 4.81
C HIS A 246 14.44 2.36 5.35
N ARG A 247 14.88 3.08 6.40
CA ARG A 247 16.25 2.99 6.96
C ARG A 247 17.36 3.11 5.90
N ARG A 248 17.14 3.88 4.83
CA ARG A 248 18.06 4.11 3.70
C ARG A 248 18.32 2.87 2.83
N ALA A 249 17.47 1.86 2.87
CA ALA A 249 17.68 0.59 2.17
C ALA A 249 17.88 0.76 0.66
N ASN A 250 17.14 1.67 0.00
CA ASN A 250 17.28 1.91 -1.44
C ASN A 250 18.63 2.54 -1.77
N ALA A 251 19.07 3.52 -0.98
CA ALA A 251 20.38 4.15 -1.16
C ALA A 251 21.53 3.14 -1.00
N GLU A 252 21.43 2.25 -0.01
CA GLU A 252 22.42 1.18 0.20
C GLU A 252 22.40 0.14 -0.92
N THR A 253 21.23 -0.22 -1.41
CA THR A 253 21.07 -1.13 -2.54
C THR A 253 21.68 -0.54 -3.80
N LEU A 254 21.42 0.74 -4.11
CA LEU A 254 22.02 1.42 -5.26
C LEU A 254 23.54 1.55 -5.13
N ARG A 255 24.05 1.75 -3.91
CA ARG A 255 25.49 1.75 -3.67
C ARG A 255 26.11 0.38 -3.97
N ARG A 256 25.48 -0.69 -3.52
CA ARG A 256 25.99 -2.07 -3.71
C ARG A 256 25.89 -2.52 -5.16
N GLU A 257 24.75 -2.27 -5.83
CA GLU A 257 24.47 -2.80 -7.17
C GLU A 257 25.08 -1.94 -8.28
N TYR A 258 25.11 -0.61 -8.12
CA TYR A 258 25.49 0.34 -9.16
C TYR A 258 26.69 1.21 -8.79
N GLY A 259 27.25 1.08 -7.58
CA GLY A 259 28.35 1.91 -7.10
C GLY A 259 27.97 3.37 -6.88
N ILE A 260 26.67 3.69 -6.68
CA ILE A 260 26.20 5.04 -6.44
C ILE A 260 26.47 5.40 -4.99
N GLY A 261 27.45 6.27 -4.74
CA GLY A 261 27.84 6.69 -3.42
C GLY A 261 26.90 7.72 -2.79
N ARG A 262 26.15 8.45 -3.61
CA ARG A 262 25.21 9.49 -3.15
C ARG A 262 23.92 9.48 -3.98
N LEU A 263 22.77 9.36 -3.30
CA LEU A 263 21.44 9.56 -3.86
C LEU A 263 20.92 10.93 -3.38
N ARG A 264 20.72 11.87 -4.32
CA ARG A 264 20.09 13.18 -4.07
C ARG A 264 18.66 13.12 -4.56
N VAL A 265 17.72 13.50 -3.72
CA VAL A 265 16.28 13.50 -4.05
C VAL A 265 15.76 14.94 -3.91
N ARG A 266 15.04 15.41 -4.91
CA ARG A 266 14.34 16.70 -4.93
C ARG A 266 12.85 16.46 -5.11
N GLU A 267 12.04 17.29 -4.48
CA GLU A 267 10.59 17.24 -4.66
C GLU A 267 10.17 18.10 -5.84
N ASP A 268 9.19 17.63 -6.61
CA ASP A 268 8.63 18.29 -7.78
C ASP A 268 7.12 18.14 -7.78
N ASP A 269 6.41 19.25 -7.64
CA ASP A 269 4.94 19.29 -7.56
C ASP A 269 4.25 18.91 -8.89
N SER A 270 4.98 18.78 -9.99
CA SER A 270 4.44 18.33 -11.28
C SER A 270 4.36 16.80 -11.39
N LEU A 271 5.01 16.08 -10.48
CA LEU A 271 5.01 14.61 -10.43
C LEU A 271 3.93 14.10 -9.48
N CYS A 272 3.40 12.91 -9.77
CA CYS A 272 2.39 12.25 -8.95
C CYS A 272 2.67 10.76 -8.76
N GLY A 273 1.97 10.11 -7.84
CA GLY A 273 2.07 8.67 -7.60
C GLY A 273 3.49 8.22 -7.26
N TYR A 274 4.03 7.37 -8.11
CA TYR A 274 5.40 6.85 -8.02
C TYR A 274 6.29 7.29 -9.20
N GLU A 275 5.97 8.43 -9.80
CA GLU A 275 6.80 8.98 -10.87
C GLU A 275 8.17 9.39 -10.36
N LEU A 276 9.19 9.11 -11.16
CA LEU A 276 10.56 9.58 -10.96
C LEU A 276 11.08 10.19 -12.26
N ARG A 277 11.85 11.24 -12.11
CA ARG A 277 12.52 11.92 -13.22
C ARG A 277 13.95 12.27 -12.80
N ARG A 278 14.90 12.17 -13.73
CA ARG A 278 16.23 12.74 -13.53
C ARG A 278 16.14 14.26 -13.40
N CYS A 279 16.93 14.82 -12.48
CA CYS A 279 17.05 16.28 -12.33
C CYS A 279 18.34 16.80 -12.98
#